data_8a09660d1ae48a3864198f43bec4e3b7
#
_entry.id   8a09660d1ae48a3864198f43bec4e3b7
#
_cell.length_a   1.000
_cell.length_b   1.000
_cell.length_c   1.000
_cell.angle_alpha   90.00
_cell.angle_beta   90.00
_cell.angle_gamma   90.00
#
_symmetry.space_group_name_H-M   'P 1'
#
loop_
_entity.id
_entity.type
_entity.pdbx_description
1 polymer ?
#
loop_
_entity_poly.entity_id
_entity_poly.type
_entity_poly.pdbx_seq_one_letter_code
_entity_poly.pdbx_strand_id
1 'polypeptide(L)'
;ASCTTNCLAPIAKPLNDSLGIETGLMTTIHAYTNDQQLSDSYHSDVYRARSATMSMIPTKTGAASAISEVIPELIGKLDGMAVRVPTINVSLVDFSFNATRETSKEEVNTIIKDAAENSLQGILNFSDKPLVSIDYNHNPHSSNFDSLQTKVKGSLVKVMSWYCLLYTSDAADDFTS
;
A
#
# COMPACT_ATOMS: atom_id res chain seq x y z
N ALA A 1 4.92 9.67 -9.87
CA ALA A 1 3.87 9.04 -9.07
C ALA A 1 4.24 7.59 -8.85
N SER A 2 3.77 7.00 -7.73
CA SER A 2 4.01 5.59 -7.40
C SER A 2 2.66 4.92 -7.14
N CYS A 3 2.44 3.76 -7.76
CA CYS A 3 1.23 2.97 -7.53
C CYS A 3 1.01 2.63 -6.04
N THR A 4 2.11 2.35 -5.31
CA THR A 4 2.08 2.10 -3.88
C THR A 4 1.69 3.36 -3.09
N THR A 5 2.21 4.54 -3.45
CA THR A 5 1.82 5.81 -2.83
C THR A 5 0.34 6.13 -3.11
N ASN A 6 -0.14 5.86 -4.32
CA ASN A 6 -1.55 6.03 -4.69
C ASN A 6 -2.49 5.11 -3.88
N CYS A 7 -2.00 3.96 -3.42
CA CYS A 7 -2.75 3.09 -2.52
C CYS A 7 -2.66 3.55 -1.05
N LEU A 8 -1.47 3.96 -0.61
CA LEU A 8 -1.23 4.33 0.79
C LEU A 8 -1.90 5.66 1.16
N ALA A 9 -1.82 6.67 0.31
CA ALA A 9 -2.32 8.01 0.61
C ALA A 9 -3.83 8.05 0.96
N PRO A 10 -4.72 7.36 0.22
CA PRO A 10 -6.15 7.36 0.53
C PRO A 10 -6.51 6.74 1.87
N ILE A 11 -5.69 5.84 2.43
CA ILE A 11 -5.91 5.28 3.76
C ILE A 11 -5.17 6.08 4.84
N ALA A 12 -3.97 6.58 4.56
CA ALA A 12 -3.17 7.34 5.53
C ALA A 12 -3.80 8.70 5.86
N LYS A 13 -4.36 9.41 4.87
CA LYS A 13 -4.94 10.75 5.07
C LYS A 13 -6.10 10.75 6.06
N PRO A 14 -7.18 9.98 5.88
CA PRO A 14 -8.30 9.99 6.84
C PRO A 14 -7.90 9.48 8.22
N LEU A 15 -6.98 8.51 8.30
CA LEU A 15 -6.48 8.01 9.57
C LEU A 15 -5.63 9.06 10.31
N ASN A 16 -4.78 9.79 9.56
CA ASN A 16 -4.01 10.88 10.16
C ASN A 16 -4.90 12.02 10.65
N ASP A 17 -5.91 12.41 9.86
CA ASP A 17 -6.83 13.49 10.22
C ASP A 17 -7.67 13.17 11.46
N SER A 18 -8.04 11.90 11.65
CA SER A 18 -8.94 11.47 12.72
C SER A 18 -8.23 10.98 13.98
N LEU A 19 -7.12 10.26 13.83
CA LEU A 19 -6.40 9.59 14.92
C LEU A 19 -5.04 10.22 15.18
N GLY A 20 -4.48 10.94 14.19
CA GLY A 20 -3.08 11.36 14.18
C GLY A 20 -2.14 10.16 13.99
N ILE A 21 -1.12 10.33 13.16
CA ILE A 21 -0.06 9.33 12.98
C ILE A 21 1.22 9.90 13.58
N GLU A 22 1.74 9.25 14.62
CA GLU A 22 3.02 9.63 15.22
C GLU A 22 4.19 9.07 14.42
N THR A 23 4.14 7.78 14.13
CA THR A 23 5.15 7.06 13.33
C THR A 23 4.51 5.81 12.73
N GLY A 24 5.04 5.36 11.59
CA GLY A 24 4.54 4.16 10.94
C GLY A 24 5.53 3.51 9.99
N LEU A 25 5.31 2.22 9.77
CA LEU A 25 6.06 1.41 8.82
C LEU A 25 5.11 0.78 7.80
N MET A 26 5.50 0.83 6.55
CA MET A 26 4.75 0.24 5.44
C MET A 26 5.59 -0.85 4.77
N THR A 27 4.99 -2.01 4.56
CA THR A 27 5.52 -3.02 3.66
C THR A 27 4.55 -3.20 2.51
N THR A 28 5.01 -3.07 1.27
CA THR A 28 4.21 -3.51 0.15
C THR A 28 4.61 -4.91 -0.28
N ILE A 29 3.65 -5.84 -0.28
CA ILE A 29 3.78 -7.15 -0.90
C ILE A 29 3.39 -6.94 -2.37
N HIS A 30 4.40 -6.89 -3.24
CA HIS A 30 4.29 -6.29 -4.55
C HIS A 30 4.44 -7.33 -5.66
N ALA A 31 3.54 -7.29 -6.62
CA ALA A 31 3.69 -8.04 -7.86
C ALA A 31 5.02 -7.69 -8.53
N TYR A 32 5.66 -8.65 -9.20
CA TYR A 32 6.88 -8.36 -9.93
C TYR A 32 6.60 -7.46 -11.15
N THR A 33 7.59 -6.70 -11.56
CA THR A 33 7.52 -5.76 -12.68
C THR A 33 8.65 -6.02 -13.67
N ASN A 34 8.64 -5.33 -14.81
CA ASN A 34 9.68 -5.44 -15.83
C ASN A 34 11.09 -5.03 -15.37
N ASP A 35 11.21 -4.30 -14.26
CA ASP A 35 12.50 -4.01 -13.62
C ASP A 35 13.18 -5.26 -13.03
N GLN A 36 12.46 -6.38 -12.92
CA GLN A 36 12.98 -7.62 -12.37
C GLN A 36 13.24 -8.66 -13.47
N GLN A 37 14.30 -9.45 -13.25
CA GLN A 37 14.69 -10.51 -14.17
C GLN A 37 13.76 -11.73 -14.04
N LEU A 38 13.40 -12.36 -15.15
CA LEU A 38 12.63 -13.61 -15.15
C LEU A 38 13.44 -14.79 -14.60
N SER A 39 14.73 -14.82 -14.91
CA SER A 39 15.70 -15.79 -14.39
C SER A 39 16.84 -15.04 -13.69
N ASP A 40 17.65 -15.76 -12.90
CA ASP A 40 18.84 -15.19 -12.27
C ASP A 40 19.73 -14.51 -13.33
N SER A 41 20.04 -13.24 -13.16
CA SER A 41 20.81 -12.43 -14.09
C SER A 41 21.46 -11.26 -13.38
N TYR A 42 22.39 -10.57 -14.04
CA TYR A 42 23.04 -9.40 -13.45
C TYR A 42 22.03 -8.26 -13.20
N HIS A 43 22.12 -7.69 -12.01
CA HIS A 43 21.41 -6.46 -11.63
C HIS A 43 22.26 -5.68 -10.62
N SER A 44 22.21 -4.36 -10.64
CA SER A 44 22.94 -3.50 -9.71
C SER A 44 22.45 -3.68 -8.25
N ASP A 45 21.17 -3.93 -8.05
CA ASP A 45 20.62 -4.41 -6.78
C ASP A 45 20.72 -5.95 -6.76
N VAL A 46 21.56 -6.48 -5.87
CA VAL A 46 21.82 -7.93 -5.75
C VAL A 46 20.55 -8.73 -5.45
N TYR A 47 19.61 -8.16 -4.70
CA TYR A 47 18.32 -8.83 -4.45
C TYR A 47 17.50 -8.97 -5.74
N ARG A 48 17.49 -7.96 -6.59
CA ARG A 48 16.76 -7.97 -7.87
C ARG A 48 17.45 -8.78 -8.96
N ALA A 49 18.66 -9.25 -8.72
CA ALA A 49 19.38 -10.17 -9.61
C ALA A 49 18.78 -11.59 -9.64
N ARG A 50 17.92 -11.92 -8.69
CA ARG A 50 17.30 -13.25 -8.57
C ARG A 50 15.97 -13.30 -9.33
N SER A 51 15.62 -14.52 -9.76
CA SER A 51 14.40 -14.80 -10.52
C SER A 51 13.13 -14.27 -9.83
N ALA A 52 12.44 -13.35 -10.47
CA ALA A 52 11.19 -12.77 -9.98
C ALA A 52 10.05 -13.77 -9.85
N THR A 53 10.06 -14.80 -10.68
CA THR A 53 9.00 -15.81 -10.77
C THR A 53 9.18 -16.96 -9.77
N MET A 54 10.36 -17.06 -9.13
CA MET A 54 10.73 -18.16 -8.24
C MET A 54 11.11 -17.69 -6.84
N SER A 55 11.14 -16.38 -6.58
CA SER A 55 11.70 -15.82 -5.35
C SER A 55 10.82 -14.74 -4.75
N MET A 56 10.79 -14.66 -3.42
CA MET A 56 10.35 -13.46 -2.70
C MET A 56 11.56 -12.55 -2.50
N ILE A 57 11.48 -11.30 -2.96
CA ILE A 57 12.62 -10.40 -3.04
C ILE A 57 12.37 -9.16 -2.20
N PRO A 58 13.04 -9.01 -1.03
CA PRO A 58 12.99 -7.77 -0.27
C PRO A 58 13.80 -6.69 -1.00
N THR A 59 13.23 -5.49 -1.13
CA THR A 59 13.89 -4.38 -1.83
C THR A 59 13.41 -3.04 -1.30
N LYS A 60 14.14 -1.99 -1.64
CA LYS A 60 13.78 -0.62 -1.26
C LYS A 60 12.54 -0.16 -2.03
N THR A 61 11.81 0.77 -1.42
CA THR A 61 10.75 1.53 -2.08
C THR A 61 10.77 2.97 -1.60
N GLY A 62 10.59 3.91 -2.51
CA GLY A 62 10.42 5.33 -2.19
C GLY A 62 8.98 5.71 -1.81
N ALA A 63 8.05 4.76 -1.83
CA ALA A 63 6.63 5.08 -1.66
C ALA A 63 6.28 5.67 -0.30
N ALA A 64 6.93 5.21 0.78
CA ALA A 64 6.69 5.75 2.12
C ALA A 64 7.22 7.18 2.28
N SER A 65 8.36 7.51 1.69
CA SER A 65 8.90 8.87 1.70
C SER A 65 8.11 9.80 0.78
N ALA A 66 7.63 9.31 -0.36
CA ALA A 66 6.82 10.07 -1.30
C ALA A 66 5.44 10.47 -0.74
N ILE A 67 4.96 9.80 0.31
CA ILE A 67 3.69 10.16 0.97
C ILE A 67 3.72 11.61 1.49
N SER A 68 4.87 12.09 1.93
CA SER A 68 5.04 13.46 2.43
C SER A 68 4.84 14.56 1.37
N GLU A 69 4.91 14.21 0.09
CA GLU A 69 4.62 15.14 -1.00
C GLU A 69 3.11 15.43 -1.12
N VAL A 70 2.28 14.47 -0.71
CA VAL A 70 0.80 14.57 -0.76
C VAL A 70 0.18 14.78 0.60
N ILE A 71 0.84 14.37 1.68
CA ILE A 71 0.43 14.58 3.07
C ILE A 71 1.62 15.16 3.85
N PRO A 72 1.86 16.48 3.78
CA PRO A 72 3.04 17.12 4.38
C PRO A 72 3.18 16.89 5.89
N GLU A 73 2.08 16.67 6.59
CA GLU A 73 2.05 16.40 8.03
C GLU A 73 2.73 15.07 8.40
N LEU A 74 2.99 14.20 7.43
CA LEU A 74 3.66 12.91 7.61
C LEU A 74 5.16 12.94 7.27
N ILE A 75 5.75 14.12 7.03
CA ILE A 75 7.19 14.27 6.79
C ILE A 75 7.99 13.64 7.95
N GLY A 76 8.87 12.69 7.61
CA GLY A 76 9.77 12.03 8.56
C GLY A 76 9.09 11.05 9.51
N LYS A 77 7.78 10.82 9.40
CA LYS A 77 7.04 9.92 10.28
C LYS A 77 6.92 8.50 9.72
N LEU A 78 7.04 8.33 8.41
CA LEU A 78 6.85 7.05 7.74
C LEU A 78 8.12 6.56 7.07
N ASP A 79 8.34 5.25 7.13
CA ASP A 79 9.34 4.53 6.34
C ASP A 79 8.75 3.22 5.82
N GLY A 80 9.44 2.57 4.89
CA GLY A 80 8.90 1.34 4.33
C GLY A 80 9.84 0.59 3.40
N MET A 81 9.38 -0.60 3.05
CA MET A 81 10.07 -1.50 2.14
C MET A 81 9.08 -2.24 1.23
N ALA A 82 9.60 -2.86 0.20
CA ALA A 82 8.83 -3.75 -0.67
C ALA A 82 9.33 -5.19 -0.52
N VAL A 83 8.40 -6.14 -0.62
CA VAL A 83 8.69 -7.55 -0.87
C VAL A 83 8.05 -7.91 -2.21
N ARG A 84 8.87 -8.12 -3.23
CA ARG A 84 8.40 -8.61 -4.53
C ARG A 84 8.08 -10.09 -4.42
N VAL A 85 6.93 -10.49 -4.96
CA VAL A 85 6.45 -11.87 -4.91
C VAL A 85 6.12 -12.38 -6.31
N PRO A 86 6.12 -13.73 -6.54
CA PRO A 86 5.79 -14.32 -7.83
C PRO A 86 4.30 -14.20 -8.18
N THR A 87 3.80 -12.98 -8.27
CA THR A 87 2.42 -12.64 -8.62
C THR A 87 2.45 -11.61 -9.74
N ILE A 88 1.66 -11.84 -10.78
CA ILE A 88 1.71 -11.02 -12.02
C ILE A 88 1.10 -9.65 -11.80
N ASN A 89 0.01 -9.56 -11.04
CA ASN A 89 -0.74 -8.33 -10.82
C ASN A 89 -1.38 -8.34 -9.44
N VAL A 90 -1.82 -7.16 -9.00
CA VAL A 90 -2.36 -6.86 -7.68
C VAL A 90 -1.32 -6.97 -6.58
N SER A 91 -1.14 -5.89 -5.87
CA SER A 91 -0.23 -5.74 -4.75
C SER A 91 -0.98 -5.35 -3.49
N LEU A 92 -0.34 -5.54 -2.35
CA LEU A 92 -0.92 -5.29 -1.03
C LEU A 92 -0.05 -4.33 -0.24
N VAL A 93 -0.62 -3.24 0.25
CA VAL A 93 -0.02 -2.39 1.27
C VAL A 93 -0.37 -2.97 2.65
N ASP A 94 0.63 -3.28 3.43
CA ASP A 94 0.57 -3.58 4.86
C ASP A 94 1.12 -2.38 5.61
N PHE A 95 0.24 -1.61 6.28
CA PHE A 95 0.61 -0.38 6.96
C PHE A 95 0.33 -0.50 8.46
N SER A 96 1.39 -0.36 9.25
CA SER A 96 1.33 -0.33 10.71
C SER A 96 1.78 1.04 11.23
N PHE A 97 1.02 1.63 12.15
CA PHE A 97 1.36 2.93 12.71
C PHE A 97 0.93 3.06 14.17
N ASN A 98 1.58 3.96 14.89
CA ASN A 98 1.14 4.41 16.19
C ASN A 98 0.26 5.65 16.03
N ALA A 99 -0.98 5.55 16.48
CA ALA A 99 -1.89 6.70 16.60
C ALA A 99 -1.54 7.53 17.83
N THR A 100 -1.91 8.82 17.83
CA THR A 100 -1.67 9.72 18.97
C THR A 100 -2.54 9.40 20.21
N ARG A 101 -3.51 8.50 20.05
CA ARG A 101 -4.41 8.02 21.10
C ARG A 101 -4.82 6.57 20.88
N GLU A 102 -5.34 5.94 21.90
CA GLU A 102 -5.96 4.62 21.76
C GLU A 102 -7.19 4.69 20.85
N THR A 103 -7.41 3.59 20.12
CA THR A 103 -8.52 3.44 19.18
C THR A 103 -9.02 1.99 19.16
N SER A 104 -10.03 1.71 18.34
CA SER A 104 -10.58 0.37 18.14
C SER A 104 -10.62 0.00 16.66
N LYS A 105 -10.75 -1.30 16.37
CA LYS A 105 -10.95 -1.80 15.00
C LYS A 105 -12.18 -1.16 14.35
N GLU A 106 -13.26 -1.03 15.11
CA GLU A 106 -14.54 -0.47 14.66
C GLU A 106 -14.38 1.00 14.28
N GLU A 107 -13.66 1.77 15.10
CA GLU A 107 -13.40 3.18 14.82
C GLU A 107 -12.54 3.35 13.56
N VAL A 108 -11.44 2.61 13.44
CA VAL A 108 -10.58 2.63 12.25
C VAL A 108 -11.37 2.30 10.99
N ASN A 109 -12.18 1.24 11.01
CA ASN A 109 -13.00 0.83 9.88
C ASN A 109 -14.07 1.88 9.53
N THR A 110 -14.67 2.53 10.53
CA THR A 110 -15.65 3.60 10.31
C THR A 110 -15.02 4.80 9.64
N ILE A 111 -13.85 5.25 10.09
CA ILE A 111 -13.11 6.37 9.48
C ILE A 111 -12.86 6.10 7.99
N ILE A 112 -12.37 4.91 7.67
CA ILE A 112 -12.07 4.55 6.26
C ILE A 112 -13.35 4.42 5.44
N LYS A 113 -14.40 3.83 6.00
CA LYS A 113 -15.69 3.69 5.32
C LYS A 113 -16.30 5.04 4.99
N ASP A 114 -16.31 5.95 5.95
CA ASP A 114 -16.82 7.31 5.75
C ASP A 114 -16.03 8.06 4.67
N ALA A 115 -14.72 7.91 4.64
CA ALA A 115 -13.88 8.51 3.59
C ALA A 115 -14.19 7.91 2.22
N ALA A 116 -14.35 6.59 2.12
CA ALA A 116 -14.67 5.89 0.87
C ALA A 116 -16.04 6.28 0.30
N GLU A 117 -17.03 6.49 1.17
CA GLU A 117 -18.40 6.86 0.77
C GLU A 117 -18.56 8.35 0.46
N ASN A 118 -17.65 9.21 0.92
CA ASN A 118 -17.74 10.67 0.80
C ASN A 118 -16.54 11.29 0.08
N SER A 119 -15.51 11.68 0.83
CA SER A 119 -14.41 12.51 0.32
C SER A 119 -13.48 11.82 -0.69
N LEU A 120 -13.41 10.49 -0.64
CA LEU A 120 -12.56 9.67 -1.52
C LEU A 120 -13.39 8.69 -2.38
N GLN A 121 -14.65 9.03 -2.64
CA GLN A 121 -15.51 8.22 -3.50
C GLN A 121 -14.88 8.02 -4.90
N GLY A 122 -14.86 6.76 -5.36
CA GLY A 122 -14.22 6.38 -6.62
C GLY A 122 -12.69 6.24 -6.58
N ILE A 123 -12.05 6.66 -5.49
CA ILE A 123 -10.60 6.52 -5.27
C ILE A 123 -10.33 5.41 -4.25
N LEU A 124 -11.01 5.46 -3.11
CA LEU A 124 -10.93 4.48 -2.03
C LEU A 124 -12.16 3.59 -2.04
N ASN A 125 -11.96 2.29 -2.04
CA ASN A 125 -13.00 1.28 -1.86
C ASN A 125 -12.88 0.65 -0.48
N PHE A 126 -14.02 0.39 0.16
CA PHE A 126 -14.10 -0.31 1.44
C PHE A 126 -14.67 -1.71 1.21
N SER A 127 -13.91 -2.74 1.57
CA SER A 127 -14.34 -4.15 1.45
C SER A 127 -14.50 -4.79 2.82
N ASP A 128 -15.63 -5.43 3.04
CA ASP A 128 -15.95 -6.30 4.18
C ASP A 128 -16.05 -7.79 3.76
N LYS A 129 -15.56 -8.12 2.55
CA LYS A 129 -15.59 -9.46 1.98
C LYS A 129 -14.23 -10.13 2.10
N PRO A 130 -14.18 -11.46 2.29
CA PRO A 130 -12.94 -12.22 2.35
C PRO A 130 -12.37 -12.45 0.94
N LEU A 131 -11.79 -11.40 0.35
CA LEU A 131 -11.23 -11.39 -0.99
C LEU A 131 -9.71 -11.52 -0.94
N VAL A 132 -9.12 -12.00 -2.04
CA VAL A 132 -7.68 -12.15 -2.23
C VAL A 132 -7.22 -11.40 -3.48
N SER A 133 -5.93 -11.39 -3.75
CA SER A 133 -5.34 -10.57 -4.82
C SER A 133 -6.04 -10.68 -6.18
N ILE A 134 -6.38 -11.89 -6.61
CA ILE A 134 -6.99 -12.11 -7.94
C ILE A 134 -8.37 -11.46 -8.07
N ASP A 135 -9.11 -11.30 -6.97
CA ASP A 135 -10.43 -10.70 -6.96
C ASP A 135 -10.39 -9.19 -7.22
N TYR A 136 -9.24 -8.56 -7.00
CA TYR A 136 -9.01 -7.14 -7.26
C TYR A 136 -8.41 -6.86 -8.65
N ASN A 137 -8.22 -7.89 -9.45
CA ASN A 137 -7.72 -7.71 -10.81
C ASN A 137 -8.70 -6.83 -11.62
N HIS A 138 -8.16 -5.83 -12.33
CA HIS A 138 -8.93 -4.80 -13.05
C HIS A 138 -9.82 -3.90 -12.17
N ASN A 139 -9.67 -3.91 -10.85
CA ASN A 139 -10.39 -2.97 -10.00
C ASN A 139 -9.84 -1.54 -10.20
N PRO A 140 -10.69 -0.55 -10.55
CA PRO A 140 -10.23 0.79 -10.91
C PRO A 140 -9.87 1.69 -9.73
N HIS A 141 -10.20 1.29 -8.50
CA HIS A 141 -9.89 2.10 -7.32
C HIS A 141 -8.38 2.09 -7.04
N SER A 142 -7.85 3.25 -6.68
CA SER A 142 -6.44 3.39 -6.28
C SER A 142 -6.11 2.59 -5.02
N SER A 143 -7.07 2.43 -4.14
CA SER A 143 -6.92 1.74 -2.86
C SER A 143 -8.18 0.95 -2.51
N ASN A 144 -8.04 -0.34 -2.22
CA ASN A 144 -9.14 -1.22 -1.83
C ASN A 144 -8.87 -1.71 -0.40
N PHE A 145 -9.43 -1.01 0.57
CA PHE A 145 -9.24 -1.28 1.99
C PHE A 145 -9.91 -2.58 2.41
N ASP A 146 -9.15 -3.46 3.07
CA ASP A 146 -9.61 -4.74 3.61
C ASP A 146 -9.95 -4.61 5.10
N SER A 147 -11.21 -4.35 5.41
CA SER A 147 -11.67 -4.13 6.78
C SER A 147 -11.58 -5.34 7.69
N LEU A 148 -11.51 -6.54 7.10
CA LEU A 148 -11.38 -7.79 7.86
C LEU A 148 -9.97 -7.95 8.45
N GLN A 149 -8.96 -7.34 7.82
CA GLN A 149 -7.57 -7.42 8.24
C GLN A 149 -7.13 -6.32 9.21
N THR A 150 -8.00 -5.38 9.54
CA THR A 150 -7.71 -4.35 10.55
C THR A 150 -7.40 -4.98 11.91
N LYS A 151 -6.25 -4.61 12.48
CA LYS A 151 -5.81 -5.00 13.83
C LYS A 151 -5.49 -3.77 14.65
N VAL A 152 -5.89 -3.77 15.91
CA VAL A 152 -5.60 -2.69 16.83
C VAL A 152 -5.15 -3.26 18.18
N LYS A 153 -4.13 -2.64 18.77
CA LYS A 153 -3.66 -2.95 20.11
C LYS A 153 -3.23 -1.64 20.81
N GLY A 154 -4.13 -1.10 21.64
CA GLY A 154 -3.95 0.24 22.22
C GLY A 154 -3.94 1.30 21.11
N SER A 155 -2.83 2.03 20.97
CA SER A 155 -2.61 2.99 19.89
C SER A 155 -1.94 2.39 18.64
N LEU A 156 -1.47 1.13 18.70
CA LEU A 156 -0.86 0.47 17.54
C LEU A 156 -1.97 -0.05 16.63
N VAL A 157 -1.97 0.43 15.40
CA VAL A 157 -2.92 0.09 14.34
C VAL A 157 -2.21 -0.56 13.17
N LYS A 158 -2.81 -1.62 12.63
CA LYS A 158 -2.38 -2.28 11.39
C LYS A 158 -3.57 -2.39 10.45
N VAL A 159 -3.37 -1.92 9.22
CA VAL A 159 -4.36 -1.95 8.14
C VAL A 159 -3.77 -2.48 6.86
N MET A 160 -4.63 -3.03 6.00
CA MET A 160 -4.24 -3.56 4.70
C MET A 160 -5.11 -2.98 3.59
N SER A 161 -4.50 -2.71 2.44
CA SER A 161 -5.21 -2.25 1.25
C SER A 161 -4.60 -2.82 -0.03
N TRP A 162 -5.48 -3.26 -0.93
CA TRP A 162 -5.13 -3.86 -2.22
C TRP A 162 -5.13 -2.82 -3.34
N TYR A 163 -4.27 -3.00 -4.33
CA TYR A 163 -4.24 -2.15 -5.52
C TYR A 163 -3.78 -2.91 -6.76
N CYS A 164 -4.38 -2.54 -7.90
CA CYS A 164 -4.05 -3.11 -9.19
C CYS A 164 -3.09 -2.16 -9.93
N LEU A 165 -1.93 -2.66 -10.32
CA LEU A 165 -0.88 -1.87 -10.99
C LEU A 165 -1.36 -1.22 -12.29
N LEU A 166 -2.16 -1.94 -13.08
CA LEU A 166 -2.57 -1.51 -14.41
C LEU A 166 -3.59 -0.36 -14.43
N TYR A 167 -4.23 -0.07 -13.29
CA TYR A 167 -5.26 0.97 -13.19
C TYR A 167 -4.86 2.14 -12.27
N THR A 168 -3.83 1.96 -11.46
CA THR A 168 -3.42 2.96 -10.46
C THR A 168 -2.19 3.77 -10.87
N SER A 169 -1.47 3.31 -11.88
CA SER A 169 -0.41 4.07 -12.56
C SER A 169 -0.73 4.12 -14.05
N ASP A 170 -0.54 5.27 -14.68
CA ASP A 170 -0.53 5.35 -16.12
C ASP A 170 0.59 4.43 -16.62
N ALA A 171 0.25 3.47 -17.48
CA ALA A 171 1.23 2.54 -18.05
C ALA A 171 2.34 3.25 -18.83
N ALA A 172 2.18 4.53 -19.16
CA ALA A 172 3.20 5.38 -19.75
C ALA A 172 4.28 5.81 -18.75
N ASP A 173 3.98 5.90 -17.45
CA ASP A 173 4.94 6.32 -16.42
C ASP A 173 5.92 5.18 -16.04
N ASP A 174 5.57 3.92 -16.29
CA ASP A 174 6.45 2.77 -16.05
C ASP A 174 7.60 2.65 -17.07
N PHE A 175 7.58 3.40 -18.18
CA PHE A 175 8.60 3.38 -19.22
C PHE A 175 9.67 4.48 -19.09
N THR A 176 9.57 5.37 -18.08
CA THR A 176 10.46 6.54 -17.93
C THR A 176 11.32 6.55 -16.67
N SER A 177 11.45 5.43 -15.95
CA SER A 177 12.33 5.32 -14.78
C SER A 177 13.43 4.29 -14.94
#